data_c056cf2fc80a27a32c9cda6977b5398c
#
_entry.id   c056cf2fc80a27a32c9cda6977b5398c
#
_cell.length_a   1.000
_cell.length_b   1.000
_cell.length_c   1.000
_cell.angle_alpha   90.00
_cell.angle_beta   90.00
_cell.angle_gamma   90.00
#
_symmetry.space_group_name_H-M   'P 1'
#
loop_
_entity.id
_entity.type
_entity.pdbx_description
1 polymer ?
#
loop_
_entity_poly.entity_id
_entity_poly.type
_entity_poly.pdbx_seq_one_letter_code
_entity_poly.pdbx_strand_id
1 'polypeptide(L)'
;MRIVGAIFSIAVLAGHAHAEDDAAIEDVISSQLSAFNARDVDSAWQYASPMIQRLFGNPRNFGAMVENGYPMVWTNEVTQFLELTPLEGRQLQRVLIRDAGGVPHVLEYLMVETPDGWRIDGVSILPAPEVGA
;
A
#
# COMPACT_ATOMS: atom_id res chain seq x y z
N MET A 1 39.42 43.81 -5.67
CA MET A 1 38.87 42.68 -6.26
C MET A 1 38.47 41.64 -5.28
N ARG A 2 37.23 41.33 -5.27
CA ARG A 2 36.72 40.46 -4.28
C ARG A 2 35.94 39.36 -4.91
N ILE A 3 36.28 38.15 -4.64
CA ILE A 3 35.56 37.00 -5.13
C ILE A 3 34.74 36.46 -4.00
N VAL A 4 33.46 36.57 -4.16
CA VAL A 4 32.55 35.94 -3.21
C VAL A 4 32.23 34.56 -3.73
N GLY A 5 32.82 33.57 -3.11
CA GLY A 5 32.45 32.20 -3.40
C GLY A 5 31.04 31.94 -2.94
N ALA A 6 30.14 31.73 -3.85
CA ALA A 6 28.85 31.24 -3.51
C ALA A 6 28.98 29.77 -3.13
N ILE A 7 28.80 29.47 -1.87
CA ILE A 7 28.76 28.09 -1.43
C ILE A 7 27.34 27.63 -1.66
N PHE A 8 27.16 26.85 -2.72
CA PHE A 8 25.87 26.19 -2.92
C PHE A 8 25.85 24.92 -2.06
N SER A 9 25.18 25.00 -0.95
CA SER A 9 24.85 23.80 -0.23
C SER A 9 23.77 23.08 -1.01
N ILE A 10 24.20 22.07 -1.76
CA ILE A 10 23.23 21.17 -2.36
C ILE A 10 22.74 20.26 -1.25
N ALA A 11 21.59 20.58 -0.71
CA ALA A 11 20.92 19.67 0.18
C ALA A 11 20.47 18.46 -0.63
N VAL A 12 21.08 17.32 -0.39
CA VAL A 12 20.62 16.09 -1.01
C VAL A 12 19.31 15.71 -0.35
N LEU A 13 18.21 15.93 -1.07
CA LEU A 13 16.87 15.64 -0.57
C LEU A 13 16.45 14.19 -0.78
N ALA A 14 17.41 13.28 -1.01
CA ALA A 14 17.11 11.87 -1.25
C ALA A 14 16.30 11.25 -0.12
N GLY A 15 16.54 11.66 1.13
CA GLY A 15 15.76 11.18 2.28
C GLY A 15 14.32 11.66 2.29
N HIS A 16 14.05 12.87 1.74
CA HIS A 16 12.69 13.40 1.67
C HIS A 16 11.84 12.68 0.62
N ALA A 17 12.42 12.33 -0.53
CA ALA A 17 11.70 11.61 -1.58
C ALA A 17 11.21 10.25 -1.09
N HIS A 18 12.05 9.51 -0.34
CA HIS A 18 11.67 8.23 0.24
C HIS A 18 10.58 8.37 1.29
N ALA A 19 10.67 9.38 2.15
CA ALA A 19 9.68 9.62 3.19
C ALA A 19 8.32 9.99 2.60
N GLU A 20 8.29 10.76 1.52
CA GLU A 20 7.07 11.12 0.81
C GLU A 20 6.42 9.91 0.14
N ASP A 21 7.24 9.05 -0.49
CA ASP A 21 6.75 7.81 -1.10
C ASP A 21 6.20 6.86 -0.05
N ASP A 22 6.90 6.70 1.07
CA ASP A 22 6.44 5.85 2.17
C ASP A 22 5.08 6.31 2.67
N ALA A 23 4.92 7.60 2.94
CA ALA A 23 3.66 8.18 3.41
C ALA A 23 2.55 8.02 2.37
N ALA A 24 2.85 8.25 1.10
CA ALA A 24 1.87 8.13 0.03
C ALA A 24 1.38 6.69 -0.14
N ILE A 25 2.29 5.72 -0.03
CA ILE A 25 1.95 4.30 -0.11
C ILE A 25 1.08 3.89 1.08
N GLU A 26 1.45 4.29 2.29
CA GLU A 26 0.67 4.00 3.49
C GLU A 26 -0.74 4.61 3.39
N ASP A 27 -0.85 5.83 2.88
CA ASP A 27 -2.13 6.51 2.71
C ASP A 27 -3.04 5.77 1.72
N VAL A 28 -2.50 5.30 0.60
CA VAL A 28 -3.26 4.54 -0.39
C VAL A 28 -3.80 3.24 0.22
N ILE A 29 -2.95 2.50 0.90
CA ILE A 29 -3.35 1.23 1.52
C ILE A 29 -4.38 1.48 2.63
N SER A 30 -4.14 2.45 3.49
CA SER A 30 -5.06 2.80 4.59
C SER A 30 -6.42 3.25 4.06
N SER A 31 -6.43 4.05 3.00
CA SER A 31 -7.67 4.53 2.40
C SER A 31 -8.48 3.38 1.81
N GLN A 32 -7.81 2.44 1.13
CA GLN A 32 -8.51 1.27 0.60
C GLN A 32 -9.08 0.39 1.72
N LEU A 33 -8.28 0.15 2.77
CA LEU A 33 -8.74 -0.64 3.91
C LEU A 33 -9.96 -0.01 4.59
N SER A 34 -9.94 1.31 4.76
CA SER A 34 -11.08 2.04 5.31
C SER A 34 -12.31 1.93 4.43
N ALA A 35 -12.13 1.99 3.12
CA ALA A 35 -13.23 1.86 2.16
C ALA A 35 -13.87 0.47 2.25
N PHE A 36 -13.08 -0.59 2.41
CA PHE A 36 -13.61 -1.94 2.60
C PHE A 36 -14.41 -2.05 3.90
N ASN A 37 -13.93 -1.44 4.99
CA ASN A 37 -14.67 -1.43 6.26
C ASN A 37 -16.01 -0.71 6.12
N ALA A 38 -16.08 0.33 5.32
CA ALA A 38 -17.30 1.06 5.02
C ALA A 38 -18.17 0.36 3.97
N ARG A 39 -17.73 -0.75 3.41
CA ARG A 39 -18.38 -1.46 2.30
C ARG A 39 -18.52 -0.56 1.06
N ASP A 40 -17.61 0.40 0.92
CA ASP A 40 -17.55 1.33 -0.21
C ASP A 40 -16.58 0.79 -1.25
N VAL A 41 -17.03 -0.18 -2.02
CA VAL A 41 -16.18 -0.83 -3.03
C VAL A 41 -15.83 0.10 -4.18
N ASP A 42 -16.64 1.11 -4.45
CA ASP A 42 -16.33 2.11 -5.48
C ASP A 42 -15.12 2.94 -5.10
N SER A 43 -15.03 3.37 -3.84
CA SER A 43 -13.84 4.09 -3.35
C SER A 43 -12.62 3.16 -3.31
N ALA A 44 -12.78 1.94 -2.83
CA ALA A 44 -11.69 0.96 -2.77
C ALA A 44 -11.11 0.67 -4.15
N TRP A 45 -11.95 0.62 -5.16
CA TRP A 45 -11.60 0.40 -6.56
C TRP A 45 -10.61 1.43 -7.09
N GLN A 46 -10.73 2.67 -6.66
CA GLN A 46 -9.89 3.77 -7.13
C GLN A 46 -8.42 3.59 -6.75
N TYR A 47 -8.13 2.84 -5.71
CA TYR A 47 -6.77 2.58 -5.24
C TYR A 47 -6.13 1.37 -5.92
N ALA A 48 -6.90 0.60 -6.69
CA ALA A 48 -6.38 -0.50 -7.50
C ALA A 48 -5.72 0.04 -8.76
N SER A 49 -4.63 -0.61 -9.18
CA SER A 49 -3.91 -0.22 -10.38
C SER A 49 -4.76 -0.41 -11.64
N PRO A 50 -4.38 0.24 -12.75
CA PRO A 50 -5.04 0.00 -14.03
C PRO A 50 -5.08 -1.47 -14.45
N MET A 51 -4.02 -2.23 -14.14
CA MET A 51 -3.95 -3.66 -14.46
C MET A 51 -5.00 -4.43 -13.66
N ILE A 52 -5.11 -4.17 -12.36
CA ILE A 52 -6.12 -4.81 -11.50
C ILE A 52 -7.53 -4.43 -11.96
N GLN A 53 -7.74 -3.17 -12.31
CA GLN A 53 -9.05 -2.72 -12.82
C GLN A 53 -9.45 -3.42 -14.11
N ARG A 54 -8.50 -3.61 -15.02
CA ARG A 54 -8.77 -4.36 -16.25
C ARG A 54 -9.09 -5.83 -15.96
N LEU A 55 -8.41 -6.42 -14.99
CA LEU A 55 -8.59 -7.82 -14.64
C LEU A 55 -9.98 -8.11 -14.08
N PHE A 56 -10.49 -7.26 -13.20
CA PHE A 56 -11.80 -7.47 -12.55
C PHE A 56 -12.96 -6.78 -13.26
N GLY A 57 -12.69 -5.75 -14.03
CA GLY A 57 -13.66 -5.08 -14.88
C GLY A 57 -14.53 -4.03 -14.22
N ASN A 58 -14.90 -4.20 -12.97
CA ASN A 58 -15.74 -3.25 -12.23
C ASN A 58 -15.57 -3.40 -10.72
N PRO A 59 -15.98 -2.38 -9.93
CA PRO A 59 -15.85 -2.42 -8.47
C PRO A 59 -16.57 -3.57 -7.79
N ARG A 60 -17.70 -3.98 -8.31
CA ARG A 60 -18.50 -5.05 -7.72
C ARG A 60 -17.76 -6.38 -7.75
N ASN A 61 -17.18 -6.72 -8.90
CA ASN A 61 -16.38 -7.94 -9.06
C ASN A 61 -15.14 -7.89 -8.18
N PHE A 62 -14.50 -6.74 -8.13
CA PHE A 62 -13.32 -6.51 -7.29
C PHE A 62 -13.67 -6.71 -5.81
N GLY A 63 -14.76 -6.10 -5.34
CA GLY A 63 -15.22 -6.23 -3.97
C GLY A 63 -15.56 -7.67 -3.58
N ALA A 64 -16.22 -8.41 -4.48
CA ALA A 64 -16.55 -9.82 -4.26
C ALA A 64 -15.28 -10.66 -4.13
N MET A 65 -14.27 -10.38 -4.95
CA MET A 65 -12.99 -11.08 -4.87
C MET A 65 -12.31 -10.84 -3.52
N VAL A 66 -12.30 -9.59 -3.05
CA VAL A 66 -11.69 -9.26 -1.76
C VAL A 66 -12.44 -9.90 -0.61
N GLU A 67 -13.76 -9.84 -0.61
CA GLU A 67 -14.58 -10.47 0.43
C GLU A 67 -14.30 -11.96 0.55
N ASN A 68 -14.18 -12.65 -0.57
CA ASN A 68 -13.99 -14.11 -0.59
C ASN A 68 -12.54 -14.56 -0.48
N GLY A 69 -11.61 -13.82 -1.09
CA GLY A 69 -10.20 -14.21 -1.16
C GLY A 69 -9.31 -13.55 -0.12
N TYR A 70 -9.73 -12.44 0.44
CA TYR A 70 -8.95 -11.66 1.41
C TYR A 70 -9.83 -11.24 2.58
N PRO A 71 -10.42 -12.20 3.31
CA PRO A 71 -11.35 -11.85 4.40
C PRO A 71 -10.72 -10.96 5.47
N MET A 72 -9.40 -11.08 5.71
CA MET A 72 -8.70 -10.21 6.66
C MET A 72 -8.64 -8.75 6.20
N VAL A 73 -8.67 -8.51 4.90
CA VAL A 73 -8.75 -7.16 4.32
C VAL A 73 -10.17 -6.63 4.42
N TRP A 74 -11.13 -7.46 4.08
CA TRP A 74 -12.55 -7.13 4.12
C TRP A 74 -13.02 -6.76 5.53
N THR A 75 -12.47 -7.42 6.56
CA THR A 75 -12.83 -7.20 7.97
C THR A 75 -11.66 -6.66 8.78
N ASN A 76 -10.80 -5.85 8.18
CA ASN A 76 -9.61 -5.33 8.85
C ASN A 76 -9.99 -4.44 10.04
N GLU A 77 -9.25 -4.59 11.14
CA GLU A 77 -9.45 -3.79 12.35
C GLU A 77 -8.23 -2.97 12.73
N VAL A 78 -7.05 -3.58 12.68
CA VAL A 78 -5.79 -2.92 13.03
C VAL A 78 -4.79 -3.16 11.91
N THR A 79 -4.14 -2.10 11.50
CA THR A 79 -3.13 -2.13 10.45
C THR A 79 -1.81 -1.62 11.00
N GLN A 80 -0.74 -2.38 10.79
CA GLN A 80 0.62 -1.96 11.13
C GLN A 80 1.50 -2.12 9.89
N PHE A 81 2.10 -1.02 9.44
CA PHE A 81 3.02 -1.06 8.32
C PHE A 81 4.38 -1.58 8.76
N LEU A 82 4.90 -2.54 8.01
CA LEU A 82 6.21 -3.15 8.24
C LEU A 82 7.19 -2.60 7.20
N GLU A 83 8.17 -3.43 6.77
CA GLU A 83 9.19 -2.94 5.85
C GLU A 83 8.64 -2.63 4.45
N LEU A 84 9.28 -1.66 3.81
CA LEU A 84 9.05 -1.26 2.43
C LEU A 84 10.32 -1.60 1.64
N THR A 85 10.19 -2.40 0.59
CA THR A 85 11.32 -2.92 -0.18
C THR A 85 11.17 -2.54 -1.65
N PRO A 86 12.16 -1.88 -2.26
CA PRO A 86 12.13 -1.59 -3.70
C PRO A 86 12.19 -2.88 -4.53
N LEU A 87 11.45 -2.89 -5.64
CA LEU A 87 11.45 -4.01 -6.58
C LEU A 87 11.27 -3.48 -8.01
N GLU A 88 12.38 -3.30 -8.73
CA GLU A 88 12.36 -2.98 -10.17
C GLU A 88 11.39 -1.83 -10.53
N GLY A 89 11.57 -0.68 -9.89
CA GLY A 89 10.72 0.49 -10.14
C GLY A 89 9.38 0.48 -9.41
N ARG A 90 9.10 -0.58 -8.66
CA ARG A 90 7.92 -0.71 -7.82
C ARG A 90 8.34 -0.82 -6.36
N GLN A 91 7.37 -0.92 -5.48
CA GLN A 91 7.63 -1.09 -4.04
C GLN A 91 6.80 -2.25 -3.51
N LEU A 92 7.39 -3.00 -2.61
CA LEU A 92 6.69 -4.03 -1.84
C LEU A 92 6.50 -3.53 -0.42
N GLN A 93 5.26 -3.32 -0.01
CA GLN A 93 4.93 -2.88 1.34
C GLN A 93 4.36 -4.04 2.12
N ARG A 94 5.07 -4.48 3.14
CA ARG A 94 4.54 -5.47 4.07
C ARG A 94 3.65 -4.80 5.09
N VAL A 95 2.56 -5.47 5.41
CA VAL A 95 1.54 -4.94 6.30
C VAL A 95 1.06 -6.06 7.21
N LEU A 96 1.00 -5.80 8.50
CA LEU A 96 0.33 -6.69 9.44
C LEU A 96 -1.10 -6.18 9.60
N ILE A 97 -2.07 -7.05 9.36
CA ILE A 97 -3.49 -6.74 9.50
C ILE A 97 -4.09 -7.70 10.53
N ARG A 98 -4.72 -7.14 11.56
CA ARG A 98 -5.56 -7.93 12.46
C ARG A 98 -6.99 -7.84 11.96
N ASP A 99 -7.63 -8.99 11.81
CA ASP A 99 -9.01 -9.06 11.37
C ASP A 99 -9.97 -8.80 12.54
N ALA A 100 -11.26 -8.86 12.27
CA ALA A 100 -12.31 -8.62 13.27
C ALA A 100 -12.26 -9.63 14.42
N GLY A 101 -11.72 -10.81 14.20
CA GLY A 101 -11.52 -11.81 15.24
C GLY A 101 -10.21 -11.66 16.02
N GLY A 102 -9.42 -10.62 15.71
CA GLY A 102 -8.12 -10.38 16.35
C GLY A 102 -6.98 -11.22 15.81
N VAL A 103 -7.20 -11.99 14.74
CA VAL A 103 -6.17 -12.85 14.15
C VAL A 103 -5.21 -12.01 13.30
N PRO A 104 -3.89 -12.11 13.55
CA PRO A 104 -2.92 -11.38 12.74
C PRO A 104 -2.62 -12.08 11.42
N HIS A 105 -2.51 -11.27 10.37
CA HIS A 105 -2.13 -11.71 9.03
C HIS A 105 -1.03 -10.80 8.51
N VAL A 106 -0.05 -11.36 7.82
CA VAL A 106 0.98 -10.55 7.15
C VAL A 106 0.70 -10.61 5.65
N LEU A 107 0.56 -9.44 5.04
CA LEU A 107 0.32 -9.28 3.63
C LEU A 107 1.47 -8.50 2.99
N GLU A 108 1.68 -8.71 1.71
CA GLU A 108 2.65 -7.95 0.93
C GLU A 108 1.93 -7.29 -0.22
N TYR A 109 1.94 -5.97 -0.22
CA TYR A 109 1.30 -5.14 -1.23
C TYR A 109 2.32 -4.76 -2.28
N LEU A 110 2.06 -5.11 -3.53
CA LEU A 110 2.86 -4.63 -4.66
C LEU A 110 2.30 -3.28 -5.10
N MET A 111 3.12 -2.24 -4.96
CA MET A 111 2.73 -0.87 -5.27
C MET A 111 3.38 -0.39 -6.56
N VAL A 112 2.61 0.25 -7.40
CA VAL A 112 3.07 0.83 -8.66
C VAL A 112 2.75 2.32 -8.70
N GLU A 113 3.69 3.11 -9.19
CA GLU A 113 3.46 4.54 -9.38
C GLU A 113 2.79 4.79 -10.72
N THR A 114 1.73 5.57 -10.70
CA THR A 114 0.96 5.95 -11.89
C THR A 114 0.90 7.47 -11.99
N PRO A 115 0.43 8.04 -13.11
CA PRO A 115 0.22 9.49 -13.20
C PRO A 115 -0.72 10.04 -12.12
N ASP A 116 -1.58 9.20 -11.57
CA ASP A 116 -2.53 9.58 -10.51
C ASP A 116 -2.02 9.26 -9.11
N GLY A 117 -0.76 8.83 -8.98
CA GLY A 117 -0.14 8.47 -7.72
C GLY A 117 0.08 6.97 -7.56
N TRP A 118 0.44 6.56 -6.36
CA TRP A 118 0.66 5.16 -6.05
C TRP A 118 -0.66 4.39 -6.08
N ARG A 119 -0.60 3.16 -6.63
CA ARG A 119 -1.76 2.27 -6.73
C ARG A 119 -1.36 0.85 -6.37
N ILE A 120 -2.33 0.06 -5.92
CA ILE A 120 -2.11 -1.33 -5.53
C ILE A 120 -2.22 -2.22 -6.77
N ASP A 121 -1.11 -2.90 -7.09
CA ASP A 121 -0.99 -3.74 -8.28
C ASP A 121 -1.14 -5.23 -7.95
N GLY A 122 -1.11 -5.57 -6.69
CA GLY A 122 -1.29 -6.94 -6.23
C GLY A 122 -1.12 -7.04 -4.72
N VAL A 123 -1.67 -8.09 -4.14
CA VAL A 123 -1.53 -8.39 -2.71
C VAL A 123 -1.30 -9.88 -2.55
N SER A 124 -0.25 -10.25 -1.80
CA SER A 124 0.04 -11.62 -1.45
C SER A 124 -0.17 -11.83 0.04
N ILE A 125 -0.79 -12.94 0.40
CA ILE A 125 -0.90 -13.34 1.79
C ILE A 125 0.34 -14.17 2.12
N LEU A 126 1.14 -13.69 3.06
CA LEU A 126 2.34 -14.39 3.49
C LEU A 126 1.99 -15.42 4.56
N PRO A 127 2.85 -16.43 4.78
CA PRO A 127 2.65 -17.36 5.89
C PRO A 127 2.54 -16.60 7.19
N ALA A 128 1.63 -17.06 8.07
CA ALA A 128 1.48 -16.45 9.38
C ALA A 128 2.83 -16.44 10.11
N PRO A 129 3.18 -15.32 10.79
CA PRO A 129 4.39 -15.32 11.58
C PRO A 129 4.29 -16.43 12.62
N GLU A 130 5.33 -17.27 12.69
CA GLU A 130 5.41 -18.24 13.76
C GLU A 130 5.50 -17.46 15.06
N VAL A 131 4.44 -17.53 15.83
CA VAL A 131 4.53 -17.09 17.19
C VAL A 131 5.39 -18.15 17.88
N GLY A 132 6.65 -17.87 18.04
CA GLY A 132 7.56 -18.78 18.70
C GLY A 132 6.97 -19.26 20.02
N ALA A 133 6.77 -20.52 20.10
CA ALA A 133 6.31 -21.12 21.33
C ALA A 133 7.36 -20.94 22.42
#